data_e69cc6d021078fff2b53963b6e6d8f8b
#
_entry.id   e69cc6d021078fff2b53963b6e6d8f8b
#
_cell.length_a   1.000
_cell.length_b   1.000
_cell.length_c   1.000
_cell.angle_alpha   90.00
_cell.angle_beta   90.00
_cell.angle_gamma   90.00
#
_symmetry.space_group_name_H-M   'P 1'
#
loop_
_entity.id
_entity.type
_entity.pdbx_description
1 polymer ?
#
loop_
_entity_poly.entity_id
_entity_poly.type
_entity_poly.pdbx_seq_one_letter_code
_entity_poly.pdbx_strand_id
1 'polypeptide(L)'
;MKRRFLFLISVPTILIFVYFFKGGIILNTFGLHIDRPFHKVVQVPESYSLIDSNANSIADPIDIVNSARKEVEKRTLYKSAYYDGGYPPDDEGVCTDVIWRGLKGADIMLKDFMDLDIKKHSDLYPRVNGKPDPNIDFRRVPNQDVYFKRYTQSLTTDLIPGDVKNLEQWQPGDIVVFLEKGFHHTGIVSDKRDKDGTPYFIHNIRPFAAEVKLSSFKTPIAGHYRWKY
;
A
#
# COMPACT_ATOMS: atom_id res chain seq x y z
N MET A 1 13.88 -9.05 -44.82
CA MET A 1 12.51 -8.54 -44.51
C MET A 1 11.73 -9.39 -43.52
N LYS A 2 11.74 -10.73 -43.57
CA LYS A 2 10.95 -11.60 -42.62
C LYS A 2 11.30 -11.44 -41.15
N ARG A 3 12.54 -11.22 -40.75
CA ARG A 3 12.95 -11.07 -39.34
C ARG A 3 12.45 -9.79 -38.67
N ARG A 4 12.35 -8.67 -39.39
CA ARG A 4 11.83 -7.39 -38.85
C ARG A 4 10.31 -7.42 -38.62
N PHE A 5 9.59 -8.18 -39.45
CA PHE A 5 8.14 -8.35 -39.30
C PHE A 5 7.75 -9.21 -38.09
N LEU A 6 8.52 -10.24 -37.79
CA LEU A 6 8.32 -11.04 -36.55
C LEU A 6 8.56 -10.22 -35.27
N PHE A 7 9.52 -9.29 -35.29
CA PHE A 7 9.81 -8.43 -34.14
C PHE A 7 8.69 -7.40 -33.90
N LEU A 8 8.05 -6.90 -34.96
CA LEU A 8 6.95 -5.95 -34.88
C LEU A 8 5.63 -6.58 -34.39
N ILE A 9 5.43 -7.88 -34.58
CA ILE A 9 4.24 -8.59 -34.09
C ILE A 9 4.47 -9.11 -32.67
N SER A 10 5.69 -9.48 -32.28
CA SER A 10 5.98 -10.04 -30.97
C SER A 10 5.89 -9.00 -29.85
N VAL A 11 6.25 -7.74 -30.09
CA VAL A 11 6.19 -6.68 -29.06
C VAL A 11 4.75 -6.37 -28.61
N PRO A 12 3.78 -6.08 -29.52
CA PRO A 12 2.39 -5.88 -29.08
C PRO A 12 1.77 -7.15 -28.50
N THR A 13 2.13 -8.34 -28.97
CA THR A 13 1.61 -9.59 -28.42
C THR A 13 2.15 -9.84 -27.00
N ILE A 14 3.42 -9.54 -26.73
CA ILE A 14 4.02 -9.58 -25.39
C ILE A 14 3.38 -8.53 -24.49
N LEU A 15 3.14 -7.33 -24.96
CA LEU A 15 2.46 -6.27 -24.20
C LEU A 15 1.02 -6.66 -23.87
N ILE A 16 0.29 -7.26 -24.79
CA ILE A 16 -1.06 -7.78 -24.57
C ILE A 16 -1.04 -8.96 -23.57
N PHE A 17 -0.10 -9.88 -23.69
CA PHE A 17 0.06 -11.00 -22.77
C PHE A 17 0.45 -10.54 -21.37
N VAL A 18 1.39 -9.61 -21.26
CA VAL A 18 1.78 -8.97 -19.98
C VAL A 18 0.57 -8.25 -19.38
N TYR A 19 -0.21 -7.53 -20.17
CA TYR A 19 -1.42 -6.85 -19.71
C TYR A 19 -2.46 -7.82 -19.14
N PHE A 20 -2.75 -8.93 -19.82
CA PHE A 20 -3.77 -9.90 -19.35
C PHE A 20 -3.33 -10.77 -18.19
N PHE A 21 -2.05 -11.11 -18.07
CA PHE A 21 -1.56 -12.07 -17.05
C PHE A 21 -0.89 -11.46 -15.83
N LYS A 22 -0.21 -10.31 -15.96
CA LYS A 22 0.41 -9.59 -14.83
C LYS A 22 0.44 -8.06 -15.04
N GLY A 23 -0.15 -7.57 -16.10
CA GLY A 23 0.15 -6.28 -16.68
C GLY A 23 -0.37 -5.06 -15.95
N GLY A 24 -1.41 -5.20 -15.14
CA GLY A 24 -1.94 -4.05 -14.42
C GLY A 24 -0.91 -3.43 -13.49
N ILE A 25 -0.28 -4.24 -12.64
CA ILE A 25 0.71 -3.74 -11.67
C ILE A 25 1.96 -3.20 -12.37
N ILE A 26 2.52 -3.93 -13.33
CA ILE A 26 3.76 -3.52 -14.02
C ILE A 26 3.55 -2.21 -14.78
N LEU A 27 2.50 -2.13 -15.60
CA LEU A 27 2.21 -0.91 -16.37
C LEU A 27 1.91 0.27 -15.45
N ASN A 28 1.12 0.07 -14.40
CA ASN A 28 0.82 1.09 -13.43
C ASN A 28 2.07 1.56 -12.65
N THR A 29 3.02 0.65 -12.33
CA THR A 29 4.31 1.01 -11.69
C THR A 29 5.11 1.99 -12.56
N PHE A 30 4.98 1.91 -13.88
CA PHE A 30 5.61 2.85 -14.82
C PHE A 30 4.70 4.02 -15.24
N GLY A 31 3.57 4.24 -14.55
CA GLY A 31 2.65 5.35 -14.82
C GLY A 31 1.76 5.15 -16.06
N LEU A 32 1.75 3.95 -16.63
CA LEU A 32 0.89 3.63 -17.78
C LEU A 32 -0.46 3.11 -17.28
N HIS A 33 -1.39 4.02 -17.03
CA HIS A 33 -2.75 3.69 -16.60
C HIS A 33 -3.64 3.51 -17.85
N ILE A 34 -4.05 2.26 -18.12
CA ILE A 34 -4.96 1.97 -19.22
C ILE A 34 -6.38 1.96 -18.66
N ASP A 35 -7.12 3.02 -18.95
CA ASP A 35 -8.53 3.13 -18.62
C ASP A 35 -9.39 2.33 -19.61
N ARG A 36 -10.43 1.67 -19.08
CA ARG A 36 -11.45 1.06 -19.94
C ARG A 36 -12.29 2.18 -20.56
N PRO A 37 -12.38 2.29 -21.91
CA PRO A 37 -12.87 3.49 -22.58
C PRO A 37 -14.36 3.79 -22.36
N PHE A 38 -15.17 2.84 -21.87
CA PHE A 38 -16.63 2.99 -21.76
C PHE A 38 -17.17 2.87 -20.33
N HIS A 39 -16.31 2.98 -19.30
CA HIS A 39 -16.79 2.96 -17.91
C HIS A 39 -17.37 4.32 -17.50
N LYS A 40 -18.58 4.28 -16.92
CA LYS A 40 -19.19 5.43 -16.27
C LYS A 40 -18.33 5.82 -15.06
N VAL A 41 -18.10 7.12 -14.89
CA VAL A 41 -17.38 7.63 -13.71
C VAL A 41 -18.27 7.44 -12.49
N VAL A 42 -17.74 6.75 -11.50
CA VAL A 42 -18.37 6.51 -10.21
C VAL A 42 -17.84 7.55 -9.22
N GLN A 43 -18.75 8.37 -8.68
CA GLN A 43 -18.40 9.30 -7.60
C GLN A 43 -18.56 8.57 -6.27
N VAL A 44 -17.47 8.53 -5.49
CA VAL A 44 -17.44 7.93 -4.16
C VAL A 44 -17.34 9.06 -3.13
N PRO A 45 -18.26 9.13 -2.15
CA PRO A 45 -18.17 10.14 -1.10
C PRO A 45 -16.88 10.01 -0.28
N GLU A 46 -16.33 11.16 0.10
CA GLU A 46 -15.23 11.23 1.06
C GLU A 46 -15.82 11.25 2.47
N SER A 47 -15.37 10.31 3.30
CA SER A 47 -15.84 10.12 4.69
C SER A 47 -14.69 9.86 5.66
N TYR A 48 -13.47 10.33 5.32
CA TYR A 48 -12.32 10.22 6.20
C TYR A 48 -12.37 11.26 7.34
N SER A 49 -11.58 11.03 8.40
CA SER A 49 -11.46 11.92 9.56
C SER A 49 -10.89 13.29 9.14
N LEU A 50 -11.46 14.36 9.70
CA LEU A 50 -10.95 15.72 9.54
C LEU A 50 -10.03 16.16 10.71
N ILE A 51 -9.64 15.22 11.58
CA ILE A 51 -8.70 15.50 12.66
C ILE A 51 -7.33 15.84 12.06
N ASP A 52 -6.73 16.88 12.62
CA ASP A 52 -5.39 17.39 12.31
C ASP A 52 -4.60 17.42 13.62
N SER A 53 -3.92 16.31 13.93
CA SER A 53 -3.23 16.11 15.20
C SER A 53 -1.93 16.92 15.31
N ASN A 54 -1.30 17.23 14.18
CA ASN A 54 -0.05 17.97 14.11
C ASN A 54 -0.23 19.48 13.84
N ALA A 55 -1.49 19.93 13.74
CA ALA A 55 -1.90 21.32 13.57
C ALA A 55 -1.27 22.01 12.33
N ASN A 56 -1.13 21.27 11.22
CA ASN A 56 -0.56 21.79 9.97
C ASN A 56 -1.63 22.27 8.97
N SER A 57 -2.90 22.23 9.34
CA SER A 57 -4.09 22.56 8.53
C SER A 57 -4.43 21.52 7.45
N ILE A 58 -3.90 20.30 7.55
CA ILE A 58 -4.21 19.18 6.71
C ILE A 58 -4.74 18.04 7.60
N ALA A 59 -5.81 17.38 7.18
CA ALA A 59 -6.34 16.25 7.93
C ALA A 59 -5.34 15.07 7.95
N ASP A 60 -5.19 14.41 9.09
CA ASP A 60 -4.23 13.31 9.29
C ASP A 60 -4.28 12.21 8.20
N PRO A 61 -5.45 11.76 7.69
CA PRO A 61 -5.49 10.80 6.60
C PRO A 61 -4.83 11.31 5.32
N ILE A 62 -4.94 12.60 5.05
CA ILE A 62 -4.32 13.24 3.88
C ILE A 62 -2.82 13.43 4.09
N ASP A 63 -2.39 13.76 5.31
CA ASP A 63 -0.96 13.80 5.66
C ASP A 63 -0.29 12.44 5.48
N ILE A 64 -0.97 11.36 5.89
CA ILE A 64 -0.50 9.99 5.69
C ILE A 64 -0.31 9.71 4.19
N VAL A 65 -1.31 10.05 3.36
CA VAL A 65 -1.24 9.86 1.91
C VAL A 65 -0.12 10.72 1.30
N ASN A 66 -0.04 12.00 1.66
CA ASN A 66 0.98 12.91 1.13
C ASN A 66 2.40 12.46 1.50
N SER A 67 2.58 11.99 2.73
CA SER A 67 3.88 11.48 3.18
C SER A 67 4.26 10.18 2.47
N ALA A 68 3.31 9.26 2.31
CA ALA A 68 3.54 8.03 1.53
C ALA A 68 3.83 8.32 0.05
N ARG A 69 3.15 9.32 -0.53
CA ARG A 69 3.34 9.72 -1.94
C ARG A 69 4.75 10.26 -2.23
N LYS A 70 5.42 10.86 -1.23
CA LYS A 70 6.83 11.26 -1.37
C LYS A 70 7.74 10.10 -1.74
N GLU A 71 7.40 8.87 -1.30
CA GLU A 71 8.17 7.67 -1.69
C GLU A 71 8.04 7.37 -3.19
N VAL A 72 6.86 7.60 -3.77
CA VAL A 72 6.61 7.46 -5.21
C VAL A 72 7.34 8.55 -5.99
N GLU A 73 7.26 9.79 -5.54
CA GLU A 73 7.91 10.94 -6.18
C GLU A 73 9.43 10.80 -6.21
N LYS A 74 10.02 10.32 -5.12
CA LYS A 74 11.45 10.01 -5.01
C LYS A 74 11.84 8.75 -5.78
N ARG A 75 10.87 7.90 -6.17
CA ARG A 75 11.11 6.56 -6.71
C ARG A 75 11.97 5.72 -5.76
N THR A 76 11.61 5.72 -4.47
CA THR A 76 12.32 4.98 -3.41
C THR A 76 12.54 3.54 -3.83
N LEU A 77 13.79 3.12 -3.92
CA LEU A 77 14.20 1.81 -4.43
C LEU A 77 13.74 0.68 -3.49
N TYR A 78 13.28 -0.41 -4.07
CA TYR A 78 12.97 -1.60 -3.28
C TYR A 78 14.25 -2.29 -2.82
N LYS A 79 14.49 -2.27 -1.50
CA LYS A 79 15.61 -2.98 -0.90
C LYS A 79 15.20 -3.59 0.44
N SER A 80 15.21 -4.91 0.50
CA SER A 80 14.98 -5.66 1.74
C SER A 80 16.29 -5.92 2.42
N ALA A 81 16.60 -5.15 3.46
CA ALA A 81 17.80 -5.27 4.25
C ALA A 81 17.50 -5.04 5.74
N TYR A 82 18.43 -5.48 6.59
CA TYR A 82 18.45 -5.17 8.01
C TYR A 82 19.19 -3.86 8.23
N TYR A 83 18.67 -3.01 9.10
CA TYR A 83 19.25 -1.72 9.43
C TYR A 83 19.35 -1.57 10.94
N ASP A 84 20.51 -1.16 11.44
CA ASP A 84 20.67 -0.77 12.82
C ASP A 84 19.84 0.48 13.10
N GLY A 85 19.12 0.49 14.24
CA GLY A 85 18.07 1.51 14.51
C GLY A 85 16.73 1.26 13.80
N GLY A 86 16.65 0.29 12.87
CA GLY A 86 15.43 -0.17 12.21
C GLY A 86 15.00 0.64 10.99
N TYR A 87 15.51 1.83 10.78
CA TYR A 87 15.09 2.70 9.68
C TYR A 87 16.06 2.63 8.49
N PRO A 88 15.56 2.32 7.28
CA PRO A 88 16.37 2.40 6.07
C PRO A 88 16.67 3.87 5.69
N PRO A 89 17.71 4.11 4.89
CA PRO A 89 17.93 5.38 4.22
C PRO A 89 16.70 5.87 3.44
N ASP A 90 16.62 7.18 3.19
CA ASP A 90 15.44 7.81 2.59
C ASP A 90 15.15 7.39 1.13
N ASP A 91 16.17 6.87 0.43
CA ASP A 91 16.09 6.47 -0.98
C ASP A 91 15.83 4.98 -1.19
N GLU A 92 15.74 4.20 -0.10
CA GLU A 92 15.48 2.75 -0.18
C GLU A 92 14.48 2.29 0.89
N GLY A 93 13.84 1.13 0.67
CA GLY A 93 12.89 0.55 1.61
C GLY A 93 12.07 -0.57 1.00
N VAL A 94 11.09 -1.03 1.76
CA VAL A 94 10.11 -2.05 1.35
C VAL A 94 8.68 -1.55 1.60
N CYS A 95 7.67 -2.38 1.34
CA CYS A 95 6.26 -2.02 1.51
C CYS A 95 5.92 -1.51 2.93
N THR A 96 6.49 -2.13 3.97
CA THR A 96 6.28 -1.71 5.37
C THR A 96 6.90 -0.36 5.70
N ASP A 97 7.91 0.06 4.93
CA ASP A 97 8.52 1.38 5.11
C ASP A 97 7.62 2.50 4.57
N VAL A 98 6.81 2.24 3.55
CA VAL A 98 5.75 3.17 3.10
C VAL A 98 4.73 3.42 4.21
N ILE A 99 4.39 2.37 5.01
CA ILE A 99 3.43 2.50 6.11
C ILE A 99 3.94 3.44 7.21
N TRP A 100 5.12 3.16 7.79
CA TRP A 100 5.59 4.01 8.89
C TRP A 100 5.96 5.42 8.44
N ARG A 101 6.46 5.59 7.20
CA ARG A 101 6.73 6.91 6.63
C ARG A 101 5.45 7.69 6.37
N GLY A 102 4.40 7.01 5.89
CA GLY A 102 3.07 7.59 5.74
C GLY A 102 2.52 8.05 7.09
N LEU A 103 2.43 7.16 8.06
CA LEU A 103 1.92 7.45 9.41
C LEU A 103 2.70 8.57 10.12
N LYS A 104 4.02 8.63 9.92
CA LYS A 104 4.85 9.72 10.43
C LYS A 104 4.44 11.09 9.88
N GLY A 105 3.81 11.16 8.71
CA GLY A 105 3.27 12.40 8.17
C GLY A 105 2.21 13.05 9.05
N ALA A 106 1.48 12.23 9.81
CA ALA A 106 0.50 12.65 10.83
C ALA A 106 1.06 12.52 12.26
N ASP A 107 2.39 12.58 12.45
CA ASP A 107 3.10 12.42 13.73
C ASP A 107 2.83 11.10 14.46
N ILE A 108 2.40 10.05 13.74
CA ILE A 108 2.16 8.71 14.28
C ILE A 108 3.45 7.89 14.19
N MET A 109 4.09 7.63 15.32
CA MET A 109 5.36 6.90 15.43
C MET A 109 5.12 5.40 15.55
N LEU A 110 4.76 4.75 14.43
CA LEU A 110 4.38 3.32 14.40
C LEU A 110 5.38 2.39 15.07
N LYS A 111 6.69 2.62 14.87
CA LYS A 111 7.75 1.81 15.48
C LYS A 111 7.65 1.80 17.01
N ASP A 112 7.50 2.97 17.62
CA ASP A 112 7.47 3.11 19.07
C ASP A 112 6.25 2.39 19.65
N PHE A 113 5.10 2.52 19.01
CA PHE A 113 3.89 1.81 19.43
C PHE A 113 4.02 0.28 19.28
N MET A 114 4.56 -0.17 18.15
CA MET A 114 4.75 -1.61 17.93
C MET A 114 5.80 -2.22 18.86
N ASP A 115 6.92 -1.53 19.09
CA ASP A 115 7.98 -1.99 20.00
C ASP A 115 7.44 -2.17 21.43
N LEU A 116 6.62 -1.23 21.89
CA LEU A 116 5.96 -1.32 23.20
C LEU A 116 4.98 -2.49 23.30
N ASP A 117 4.17 -2.72 22.27
CA ASP A 117 3.21 -3.82 22.27
C ASP A 117 3.89 -5.18 22.09
N ILE A 118 4.86 -5.29 21.19
CA ILE A 118 5.66 -6.51 21.00
C ILE A 118 6.40 -6.91 22.28
N LYS A 119 6.95 -5.95 23.00
CA LYS A 119 7.62 -6.22 24.28
C LYS A 119 6.69 -6.86 25.31
N LYS A 120 5.40 -6.47 25.32
CA LYS A 120 4.38 -6.95 26.25
C LYS A 120 3.70 -8.24 25.80
N HIS A 121 3.59 -8.45 24.49
CA HIS A 121 2.76 -9.47 23.87
C HIS A 121 3.49 -10.17 22.70
N SER A 122 4.78 -10.50 22.89
CA SER A 122 5.63 -11.08 21.85
C SER A 122 5.09 -12.39 21.25
N ASP A 123 4.32 -13.14 22.04
CA ASP A 123 3.65 -14.39 21.64
C ASP A 123 2.57 -14.19 20.57
N LEU A 124 1.98 -12.99 20.49
CA LEU A 124 0.97 -12.67 19.47
C LEU A 124 1.58 -12.36 18.09
N TYR A 125 2.87 -12.06 18.04
CA TYR A 125 3.54 -11.60 16.82
C TYR A 125 4.26 -12.73 16.10
N PRO A 126 3.76 -13.19 14.95
CA PRO A 126 4.19 -14.44 14.32
C PRO A 126 5.63 -14.43 13.78
N ARG A 127 6.26 -13.26 13.70
CA ARG A 127 7.63 -13.12 13.19
C ARG A 127 8.65 -12.70 14.26
N VAL A 128 8.23 -12.62 15.53
CA VAL A 128 9.11 -12.26 16.66
C VAL A 128 9.83 -13.49 17.24
N ASN A 129 9.16 -14.66 17.22
CA ASN A 129 9.73 -15.94 17.72
C ASN A 129 10.24 -15.84 19.17
N GLY A 130 9.55 -15.10 20.04
CA GLY A 130 9.90 -14.93 21.46
C GLY A 130 11.14 -14.08 21.74
N LYS A 131 11.76 -13.53 20.71
CA LYS A 131 12.94 -12.64 20.77
C LYS A 131 12.65 -11.34 20.01
N PRO A 132 12.10 -10.31 20.69
CA PRO A 132 11.85 -9.02 20.06
C PRO A 132 13.13 -8.38 19.50
N ASP A 133 13.04 -7.92 18.25
CA ASP A 133 14.10 -7.18 17.57
C ASP A 133 13.53 -5.85 17.03
N PRO A 134 13.75 -4.72 17.75
CA PRO A 134 13.19 -3.42 17.38
C PRO A 134 13.73 -2.88 16.06
N ASN A 135 14.81 -3.49 15.51
CA ASN A 135 15.36 -3.08 14.22
C ASN A 135 14.58 -3.65 13.03
N ILE A 136 13.75 -4.68 13.23
CA ILE A 136 13.10 -5.36 12.11
C ILE A 136 11.63 -5.72 12.35
N ASP A 137 11.19 -5.91 13.59
CA ASP A 137 9.88 -6.49 13.87
C ASP A 137 8.73 -5.61 13.39
N PHE A 138 8.84 -4.27 13.51
CA PHE A 138 7.84 -3.33 13.01
C PHE A 138 7.81 -3.26 11.46
N ARG A 139 8.83 -3.76 10.78
CA ARG A 139 8.96 -3.84 9.32
C ARG A 139 8.53 -5.19 8.74
N ARG A 140 7.83 -6.00 9.50
CA ARG A 140 7.30 -7.31 9.06
C ARG A 140 5.80 -7.23 8.86
N VAL A 141 5.32 -7.47 7.64
CA VAL A 141 3.89 -7.38 7.31
C VAL A 141 3.01 -8.20 8.25
N PRO A 142 3.33 -9.47 8.61
CA PRO A 142 2.49 -10.21 9.56
C PRO A 142 2.45 -9.59 10.96
N ASN A 143 3.51 -8.91 11.39
CA ASN A 143 3.52 -8.22 12.66
C ASN A 143 2.69 -6.92 12.61
N GLN A 144 2.80 -6.16 11.52
CA GLN A 144 1.94 -4.98 11.30
C GLN A 144 0.45 -5.37 11.29
N ASP A 145 0.09 -6.48 10.63
CA ASP A 145 -1.28 -7.00 10.60
C ASP A 145 -1.83 -7.28 12.01
N VAL A 146 -1.04 -7.93 12.87
CA VAL A 146 -1.42 -8.16 14.27
C VAL A 146 -1.63 -6.84 15.00
N TYR A 147 -0.70 -5.89 14.83
CA TYR A 147 -0.78 -4.59 15.48
C TYR A 147 -2.04 -3.83 15.05
N PHE A 148 -2.30 -3.73 13.75
CA PHE A 148 -3.45 -3.00 13.23
C PHE A 148 -4.78 -3.64 13.64
N LYS A 149 -4.90 -4.96 13.64
CA LYS A 149 -6.08 -5.66 14.16
C LYS A 149 -6.42 -5.30 15.60
N ARG A 150 -5.41 -5.05 16.42
CA ARG A 150 -5.57 -4.76 17.85
C ARG A 150 -5.92 -3.29 18.13
N TYR A 151 -5.36 -2.36 17.36
CA TYR A 151 -5.35 -0.95 17.72
C TYR A 151 -6.05 -0.02 16.73
N THR A 152 -6.42 -0.51 15.56
CA THR A 152 -7.12 0.28 14.55
C THR A 152 -8.54 -0.24 14.30
N GLN A 153 -9.29 0.46 13.45
CA GLN A 153 -10.58 -0.02 12.98
C GLN A 153 -10.37 -1.01 11.84
N SER A 154 -10.85 -2.26 12.01
CA SER A 154 -10.93 -3.22 10.90
C SER A 154 -12.15 -2.94 10.04
N LEU A 155 -11.97 -2.95 8.72
CA LEU A 155 -12.99 -2.67 7.72
C LEU A 155 -13.18 -3.86 6.77
N THR A 156 -14.10 -3.74 5.81
CA THR A 156 -14.31 -4.79 4.80
C THR A 156 -13.05 -5.05 3.99
N THR A 157 -12.78 -6.30 3.69
CA THR A 157 -11.71 -6.71 2.76
C THR A 157 -12.22 -6.94 1.33
N ASP A 158 -13.54 -6.87 1.12
CA ASP A 158 -14.14 -6.96 -0.20
C ASP A 158 -14.00 -5.63 -0.93
N LEU A 159 -13.35 -5.63 -2.07
CA LEU A 159 -13.22 -4.48 -2.96
C LEU A 159 -14.07 -4.72 -4.20
N ILE A 160 -15.19 -4.02 -4.31
CA ILE A 160 -16.20 -4.21 -5.38
C ILE A 160 -16.22 -2.97 -6.29
N PRO A 161 -15.52 -3.00 -7.44
CA PRO A 161 -15.51 -1.89 -8.39
C PRO A 161 -16.93 -1.49 -8.82
N GLY A 162 -17.23 -0.20 -8.81
CA GLY A 162 -18.52 0.34 -9.21
C GLY A 162 -19.61 0.33 -8.12
N ASP A 163 -19.40 -0.37 -7.01
CA ASP A 163 -20.34 -0.34 -5.88
C ASP A 163 -19.97 0.80 -4.91
N VAL A 164 -20.74 1.90 -4.99
CA VAL A 164 -20.49 3.10 -4.18
C VAL A 164 -20.50 2.79 -2.68
N LYS A 165 -21.43 1.97 -2.18
CA LYS A 165 -21.53 1.64 -0.75
C LYS A 165 -20.33 0.85 -0.25
N ASN A 166 -19.79 -0.06 -1.09
CA ASN A 166 -18.55 -0.76 -0.78
C ASN A 166 -17.35 0.18 -0.85
N LEU A 167 -17.27 0.96 -1.93
CA LEU A 167 -16.12 1.84 -2.18
C LEU A 167 -16.02 3.01 -1.19
N GLU A 168 -17.12 3.45 -0.59
CA GLU A 168 -17.16 4.46 0.48
C GLU A 168 -16.43 4.00 1.75
N GLN A 169 -16.27 2.70 1.97
CA GLN A 169 -15.51 2.15 3.09
C GLN A 169 -13.99 2.25 2.88
N TRP A 170 -13.53 2.52 1.65
CA TRP A 170 -12.13 2.65 1.27
C TRP A 170 -11.75 4.12 1.19
N GLN A 171 -11.13 4.65 2.23
CA GLN A 171 -10.82 6.08 2.31
C GLN A 171 -9.30 6.35 2.28
N PRO A 172 -8.87 7.55 1.91
CA PRO A 172 -7.46 7.94 1.97
C PRO A 172 -6.84 7.66 3.34
N GLY A 173 -5.61 7.18 3.35
CA GLY A 173 -4.87 6.88 4.58
C GLY A 173 -5.17 5.51 5.19
N ASP A 174 -6.16 4.76 4.67
CA ASP A 174 -6.40 3.38 5.09
C ASP A 174 -5.20 2.50 4.73
N ILE A 175 -4.94 1.49 5.55
CA ILE A 175 -3.85 0.54 5.38
C ILE A 175 -4.42 -0.78 4.87
N VAL A 176 -3.81 -1.32 3.82
CA VAL A 176 -4.21 -2.62 3.23
C VAL A 176 -3.09 -3.63 3.39
N VAL A 177 -3.46 -4.84 3.79
CA VAL A 177 -2.53 -5.95 4.02
C VAL A 177 -2.92 -7.16 3.19
N PHE A 178 -1.92 -7.78 2.57
CA PHE A 178 -2.02 -9.05 1.86
C PHE A 178 -1.14 -10.09 2.56
N LEU A 179 -1.73 -11.24 2.92
CA LEU A 179 -1.06 -12.34 3.61
C LEU A 179 -1.36 -13.66 2.89
N GLU A 180 -0.71 -13.86 1.75
CA GLU A 180 -0.81 -15.10 0.99
C GLU A 180 0.51 -15.87 1.10
N LYS A 181 0.48 -17.20 0.98
CA LYS A 181 1.70 -18.01 1.04
C LYS A 181 2.69 -17.57 -0.03
N GLY A 182 3.85 -17.08 0.43
CA GLY A 182 4.90 -16.55 -0.46
C GLY A 182 4.71 -15.10 -0.92
N PHE A 183 3.63 -14.43 -0.49
CA PHE A 183 3.39 -13.02 -0.80
C PHE A 183 2.81 -12.28 0.40
N HIS A 184 3.66 -11.59 1.14
CA HIS A 184 3.28 -10.68 2.20
C HIS A 184 3.51 -9.25 1.71
N HIS A 185 2.46 -8.44 1.70
CA HIS A 185 2.53 -7.09 1.15
C HIS A 185 1.59 -6.12 1.89
N THR A 186 1.90 -4.84 1.85
CA THR A 186 1.09 -3.78 2.46
C THR A 186 1.30 -2.46 1.76
N GLY A 187 0.40 -1.51 1.98
CA GLY A 187 0.50 -0.15 1.49
C GLY A 187 -0.67 0.71 1.98
N ILE A 188 -0.77 1.91 1.46
CA ILE A 188 -1.72 2.94 1.87
C ILE A 188 -2.70 3.24 0.73
N VAL A 189 -3.98 3.32 1.06
CA VAL A 189 -5.03 3.76 0.14
C VAL A 189 -4.83 5.24 -0.16
N SER A 190 -4.76 5.55 -1.45
CA SER A 190 -4.59 6.91 -1.97
C SER A 190 -5.92 7.69 -1.96
N ASP A 191 -5.82 9.01 -2.05
CA ASP A 191 -6.93 9.92 -2.35
C ASP A 191 -7.37 9.88 -3.82
N LYS A 192 -6.57 9.27 -4.71
CA LYS A 192 -6.91 9.09 -6.12
C LYS A 192 -7.76 7.85 -6.34
N ARG A 193 -8.70 7.96 -7.29
CA ARG A 193 -9.57 6.86 -7.70
C ARG A 193 -9.58 6.68 -9.21
N ASP A 194 -9.79 5.44 -9.65
CA ASP A 194 -10.08 5.12 -11.03
C ASP A 194 -11.54 5.50 -11.39
N LYS A 195 -11.90 5.45 -12.67
CA LYS A 195 -13.25 5.75 -13.16
C LYS A 195 -14.35 4.89 -12.53
N ASP A 196 -14.03 3.64 -12.21
CA ASP A 196 -14.96 2.73 -11.52
C ASP A 196 -15.04 2.96 -10.00
N GLY A 197 -14.42 4.02 -9.48
CA GLY A 197 -14.37 4.40 -8.08
C GLY A 197 -13.34 3.65 -7.24
N THR A 198 -12.66 2.65 -7.80
CA THR A 198 -11.61 1.90 -7.10
C THR A 198 -10.45 2.82 -6.72
N PRO A 199 -9.98 2.80 -5.46
CA PRO A 199 -8.87 3.66 -5.06
C PRO A 199 -7.54 3.20 -5.67
N TYR A 200 -6.61 4.14 -5.79
CA TYR A 200 -5.21 3.83 -5.96
C TYR A 200 -4.59 3.41 -4.63
N PHE A 201 -3.39 2.84 -4.71
CA PHE A 201 -2.68 2.21 -3.61
C PHE A 201 -1.20 2.55 -3.69
N ILE A 202 -0.67 3.15 -2.64
CA ILE A 202 0.73 3.56 -2.55
C ILE A 202 1.49 2.45 -1.84
N HIS A 203 2.48 1.90 -2.50
CA HIS A 203 3.26 0.78 -2.00
C HIS A 203 4.70 0.80 -2.51
N ASN A 204 5.57 -0.06 -1.96
CA ASN A 204 6.89 -0.30 -2.53
C ASN A 204 7.07 -1.79 -2.83
N ILE A 205 7.23 -2.10 -4.12
CA ILE A 205 7.59 -3.41 -4.66
C ILE A 205 8.64 -3.19 -5.75
N ARG A 206 9.42 -4.21 -6.07
CA ARG A 206 10.46 -4.08 -7.11
C ARG A 206 9.90 -3.49 -8.41
N PRO A 207 10.56 -2.51 -9.01
CA PRO A 207 11.90 -1.98 -8.64
C PRO A 207 11.87 -0.82 -7.64
N PHE A 208 10.75 -0.09 -7.46
CA PHE A 208 10.64 1.10 -6.62
C PHE A 208 9.20 1.34 -6.17
N ALA A 209 9.02 2.31 -5.26
CA ALA A 209 7.71 2.73 -4.79
C ALA A 209 6.84 3.27 -5.93
N ALA A 210 5.56 2.91 -5.93
CA ALA A 210 4.59 3.27 -6.96
C ALA A 210 3.20 3.50 -6.38
N GLU A 211 2.38 4.27 -7.10
CA GLU A 211 0.97 4.46 -6.84
C GLU A 211 0.18 3.78 -7.96
N VAL A 212 -0.48 2.67 -7.66
CA VAL A 212 -1.13 1.78 -8.63
C VAL A 212 -2.59 1.55 -8.28
N LYS A 213 -3.41 1.11 -9.23
CA LYS A 213 -4.80 0.73 -8.93
C LYS A 213 -4.82 -0.44 -7.95
N LEU A 214 -5.54 -0.33 -6.83
CA LEU A 214 -5.65 -1.42 -5.84
C LEU A 214 -6.21 -2.69 -6.47
N SER A 215 -7.16 -2.58 -7.40
CA SER A 215 -7.73 -3.70 -8.16
C SER A 215 -6.73 -4.44 -9.07
N SER A 216 -5.52 -3.91 -9.25
CA SER A 216 -4.45 -4.60 -9.99
C SER A 216 -3.88 -5.80 -9.23
N PHE A 217 -4.01 -5.82 -7.90
CA PHE A 217 -3.65 -6.97 -7.08
C PHE A 217 -4.73 -8.05 -7.21
N LYS A 218 -4.32 -9.27 -7.54
CA LYS A 218 -5.22 -10.43 -7.64
C LYS A 218 -5.20 -11.30 -6.38
N THR A 219 -4.27 -11.03 -5.48
CA THR A 219 -4.18 -11.64 -4.16
C THR A 219 -5.34 -11.14 -3.30
N PRO A 220 -6.05 -12.01 -2.57
CA PRO A 220 -7.07 -11.59 -1.63
C PRO A 220 -6.52 -10.62 -0.58
N ILE A 221 -7.30 -9.60 -0.24
CA ILE A 221 -6.98 -8.67 0.83
C ILE A 221 -7.21 -9.39 2.16
N ALA A 222 -6.18 -9.47 2.99
CA ALA A 222 -6.22 -10.13 4.30
C ALA A 222 -6.62 -9.16 5.42
N GLY A 223 -6.33 -7.87 5.26
CA GLY A 223 -6.66 -6.83 6.23
C GLY A 223 -6.85 -5.47 5.57
N HIS A 224 -7.82 -4.72 6.10
CA HIS A 224 -8.11 -3.34 5.74
C HIS A 224 -8.35 -2.56 7.03
N TYR A 225 -7.51 -1.57 7.29
CA TYR A 225 -7.42 -0.91 8.57
C TYR A 225 -7.44 0.60 8.43
N ARG A 226 -8.22 1.26 9.32
CA ARG A 226 -8.23 2.71 9.46
C ARG A 226 -7.70 3.10 10.83
N TRP A 227 -6.75 4.04 10.86
CA TRP A 227 -6.25 4.58 12.11
C TRP A 227 -7.37 5.26 12.90
N LYS A 228 -7.36 5.11 14.22
CA LYS A 228 -8.28 5.79 15.13
C LYS A 228 -7.57 7.03 15.65
N TYR A 229 -8.06 8.18 15.24
CA TYR A 229 -7.54 9.48 15.62
C TYR A 229 -8.12 9.95 16.94
#